data_e11d0ec9624ecc2f60215268cc2ac4c9
#
_entry.id   e11d0ec9624ecc2f60215268cc2ac4c9
#
_cell.length_a   1.000
_cell.length_b   1.000
_cell.length_c   1.000
_cell.angle_alpha   90.00
_cell.angle_beta   90.00
_cell.angle_gamma   90.00
#
_symmetry.space_group_name_H-M   'P 1'
#
loop_
_entity.id
_entity.type
_entity.pdbx_description
1 polymer ?
#
loop_
_entity_poly.entity_id
_entity_poly.type
_entity_poly.pdbx_seq_one_letter_code
_entity_poly.pdbx_strand_id
1 'polypeptide(L)'
;IFSTGRDAGIPHSRGRQAAEMRLGEPIVFDIFPREVGGGYFYDLTRTFCLGYAPEAMTRLHTDVTDCLKALIAAVRPGEAARHYQQMTCSFLHDRGHPTIDEDRETQQGYVHGIGHGVGLDVHEAPRFFDNANNTTQLKPGHLFAVEPGLYYPDQGMGCRVEDVLWIAEDGTVQDLTDFPYDLVVPM
;
A
#
# COMPACT_ATOMS: atom_id res chain seq x y z
N ILE A 1 8.63 9.19 -0.16
CA ILE A 1 7.76 9.77 0.90
C ILE A 1 8.36 9.46 2.27
N PHE A 2 8.34 10.43 3.15
CA PHE A 2 8.68 10.25 4.57
C PHE A 2 7.76 11.17 5.37
N SER A 3 6.66 10.64 5.87
CA SER A 3 5.65 11.42 6.57
C SER A 3 5.41 10.89 7.98
N THR A 4 5.23 11.81 8.95
CA THR A 4 5.14 11.49 10.37
C THR A 4 3.89 12.07 11.01
N GLY A 5 3.33 11.41 12.02
CA GLY A 5 2.17 11.87 12.78
C GLY A 5 0.98 12.18 11.86
N ARG A 6 0.43 13.40 11.97
CA ARG A 6 -0.72 13.81 11.14
C ARG A 6 -0.47 13.69 9.64
N ASP A 7 0.75 13.98 9.19
CA ASP A 7 1.09 13.92 7.77
C ASP A 7 1.09 12.46 7.25
N ALA A 8 1.35 11.47 8.11
CA ALA A 8 1.20 10.05 7.77
C ALA A 8 -0.26 9.65 7.49
N GLY A 9 -1.23 10.40 8.02
CA GLY A 9 -2.66 10.25 7.73
C GLY A 9 -3.10 10.81 6.36
N ILE A 10 -2.16 11.29 5.52
CA ILE A 10 -2.44 11.85 4.20
C ILE A 10 -1.65 11.04 3.17
N PRO A 11 -2.31 10.31 2.24
CA PRO A 11 -1.69 9.28 1.37
C PRO A 11 -0.41 9.70 0.66
N HIS A 12 -0.41 10.91 0.07
CA HIS A 12 0.71 11.41 -0.73
C HIS A 12 1.46 12.57 -0.06
N SER A 13 1.33 12.73 1.25
CA SER A 13 2.12 13.70 1.97
C SER A 13 3.60 13.34 1.90
N ARG A 14 4.42 14.29 1.49
CA ARG A 14 5.88 14.14 1.51
C ARG A 14 6.48 14.46 2.89
N GLY A 15 5.63 14.70 3.88
CA GLY A 15 6.02 15.18 5.19
C GLY A 15 6.43 16.66 5.17
N ARG A 16 6.90 17.13 6.30
CA ARG A 16 7.39 18.50 6.48
C ARG A 16 8.89 18.48 6.73
N GLN A 17 9.59 19.41 6.09
CA GLN A 17 11.03 19.58 6.33
C GLN A 17 11.27 19.84 7.83
N ALA A 18 12.25 19.16 8.39
CA ALA A 18 12.62 19.23 9.80
C ALA A 18 11.50 18.86 10.79
N ALA A 19 10.50 18.05 10.36
CA ALA A 19 9.53 17.48 11.28
C ALA A 19 10.25 16.57 12.31
N GLU A 20 9.94 16.76 13.58
CA GLU A 20 10.45 15.89 14.64
C GLU A 20 9.73 14.54 14.60
N MET A 21 10.48 13.46 14.66
CA MET A 21 9.94 12.13 14.91
C MET A 21 9.70 11.96 16.40
N ARG A 22 8.48 11.56 16.75
CA ARG A 22 8.08 11.35 18.15
C ARG A 22 7.78 9.91 18.43
N LEU A 23 8.03 9.48 19.66
CA LEU A 23 7.73 8.13 20.11
C LEU A 23 6.24 7.82 19.95
N GLY A 24 5.92 6.67 19.40
CA GLY A 24 4.54 6.20 19.22
C GLY A 24 3.75 6.86 18.09
N GLU A 25 4.29 7.88 17.41
CA GLU A 25 3.66 8.43 16.20
C GLU A 25 3.97 7.58 14.97
N PRO A 26 3.02 7.43 14.02
CA PRO A 26 3.27 6.69 12.78
C PRO A 26 4.26 7.44 11.89
N ILE A 27 5.10 6.66 11.23
CA ILE A 27 6.00 7.08 10.17
C ILE A 27 5.68 6.23 8.94
N VAL A 28 5.11 6.82 7.90
CA VAL A 28 4.98 6.18 6.59
C VAL A 28 6.25 6.48 5.81
N PHE A 29 6.99 5.41 5.51
CA PHE A 29 8.22 5.45 4.74
C PHE A 29 8.04 4.68 3.44
N ASP A 30 8.07 5.41 2.34
CA ASP A 30 7.78 4.93 1.00
C ASP A 30 8.92 5.37 0.07
N ILE A 31 9.57 4.39 -0.55
CA ILE A 31 10.74 4.58 -1.41
C ILE A 31 10.57 3.85 -2.74
N PHE A 32 10.88 4.54 -3.81
CA PHE A 32 10.84 4.03 -5.18
C PHE A 32 12.19 4.25 -5.90
N PRO A 33 13.23 3.49 -5.50
CA PRO A 33 14.55 3.62 -6.09
C PRO A 33 14.62 3.00 -7.48
N ARG A 34 15.61 3.46 -8.27
CA ARG A 34 16.07 2.78 -9.48
C ARG A 34 17.58 2.89 -9.60
N GLU A 35 18.18 2.06 -10.45
CA GLU A 35 19.61 2.12 -10.70
C GLU A 35 20.04 3.45 -11.35
N VAL A 36 21.24 3.91 -11.00
CA VAL A 36 21.85 5.08 -11.62
C VAL A 36 22.16 4.77 -13.09
N GLY A 37 21.70 5.64 -13.98
CA GLY A 37 21.86 5.46 -15.43
C GLY A 37 20.68 4.82 -16.13
N GLY A 38 19.64 4.45 -15.40
CA GLY A 38 18.40 3.84 -15.90
C GLY A 38 18.26 2.39 -15.43
N GLY A 39 17.12 1.79 -15.70
CA GLY A 39 16.76 0.45 -15.24
C GLY A 39 15.34 0.45 -14.70
N TYR A 40 14.95 -0.63 -14.10
CA TYR A 40 13.63 -0.77 -13.48
C TYR A 40 13.56 -0.03 -12.14
N PHE A 41 12.38 0.52 -11.87
CA PHE A 41 12.03 0.97 -10.53
C PHE A 41 11.73 -0.23 -9.64
N TYR A 42 11.91 -0.04 -8.35
CA TYR A 42 11.33 -0.84 -7.28
C TYR A 42 10.41 0.06 -6.45
N ASP A 43 9.44 -0.51 -5.76
CA ASP A 43 8.55 0.25 -4.89
C ASP A 43 8.35 -0.48 -3.56
N LEU A 44 8.38 0.25 -2.47
CA LEU A 44 8.28 -0.32 -1.12
C LEU A 44 7.77 0.70 -0.13
N THR A 45 6.68 0.38 0.54
CA THR A 45 6.22 1.15 1.70
C THR A 45 6.19 0.30 2.96
N ARG A 46 6.66 0.88 4.06
CA ARG A 46 6.44 0.37 5.43
C ARG A 46 5.98 1.50 6.34
N THR A 47 5.21 1.13 7.35
CA THR A 47 4.83 2.05 8.43
C THR A 47 5.51 1.63 9.72
N PHE A 48 6.08 2.59 10.42
CA PHE A 48 6.82 2.39 11.66
C PHE A 48 6.29 3.28 12.79
N CYS A 49 6.51 2.84 14.03
CA CYS A 49 6.44 3.66 15.24
C CYS A 49 7.74 3.50 16.03
N LEU A 50 8.33 4.59 16.50
CA LEU A 50 9.54 4.52 17.32
C LEU A 50 9.19 4.18 18.77
N GLY A 51 9.93 3.26 19.38
CA GLY A 51 9.86 2.86 20.77
C GLY A 51 8.62 2.01 21.12
N TYR A 52 7.43 2.44 20.76
CA TYR A 52 6.18 1.72 20.96
C TYR A 52 5.13 2.10 19.91
N ALA A 53 4.10 1.29 19.77
CA ALA A 53 2.92 1.62 18.98
C ALA A 53 1.69 1.72 19.88
N PRO A 54 0.89 2.81 19.80
CA PRO A 54 -0.42 2.87 20.42
C PRO A 54 -1.33 1.74 19.92
N GLU A 55 -2.26 1.29 20.76
CA GLU A 55 -3.16 0.18 20.42
C GLU A 55 -3.94 0.44 19.13
N ALA A 56 -4.40 1.70 18.91
CA ALA A 56 -5.10 2.09 17.69
C ALA A 56 -4.21 1.92 16.43
N MET A 57 -2.92 2.28 16.51
CA MET A 57 -1.97 2.09 15.42
C MET A 57 -1.64 0.62 15.19
N THR A 58 -1.55 -0.18 16.26
CA THR A 58 -1.34 -1.63 16.14
C THR A 58 -2.51 -2.29 15.41
N ARG A 59 -3.76 -1.93 15.75
CA ARG A 59 -4.95 -2.43 15.03
C ARG A 59 -4.95 -2.00 13.57
N LEU A 60 -4.70 -0.71 13.31
CA LEU A 60 -4.66 -0.17 11.95
C LEU A 60 -3.62 -0.89 11.09
N HIS A 61 -2.43 -1.08 11.62
CA HIS A 61 -1.35 -1.79 10.94
C HIS A 61 -1.68 -3.26 10.69
N THR A 62 -2.33 -3.92 11.67
CA THR A 62 -2.78 -5.31 11.52
C THR A 62 -3.79 -5.42 10.37
N ASP A 63 -4.81 -4.54 10.32
CA ASP A 63 -5.82 -4.56 9.27
C ASP A 63 -5.22 -4.35 7.87
N VAL A 64 -4.27 -3.42 7.73
CA VAL A 64 -3.56 -3.18 6.47
C VAL A 64 -2.67 -4.37 6.08
N THR A 65 -1.91 -4.92 7.02
CA THR A 65 -1.00 -6.04 6.76
C THR A 65 -1.78 -7.32 6.43
N ASP A 66 -2.89 -7.58 7.12
CA ASP A 66 -3.77 -8.73 6.82
C ASP A 66 -4.42 -8.57 5.45
N CYS A 67 -4.82 -7.35 5.08
CA CYS A 67 -5.34 -7.06 3.74
C CYS A 67 -4.29 -7.37 2.67
N LEU A 68 -3.06 -6.90 2.84
CA LEU A 68 -1.94 -7.19 1.92
C LEU A 68 -1.72 -8.70 1.76
N LYS A 69 -1.62 -9.43 2.86
CA LYS A 69 -1.44 -10.89 2.84
C LYS A 69 -2.59 -11.61 2.14
N ALA A 70 -3.82 -11.17 2.37
CA ALA A 70 -5.00 -11.73 1.69
C ALA A 70 -4.96 -11.48 0.18
N LEU A 71 -4.53 -10.29 -0.24
CA LEU A 71 -4.34 -9.94 -1.66
C LEU A 71 -3.25 -10.79 -2.30
N ILE A 72 -2.06 -10.88 -1.70
CA ILE A 72 -0.95 -11.70 -2.20
C ILE A 72 -1.41 -13.15 -2.40
N ALA A 73 -2.13 -13.69 -1.42
CA ALA A 73 -2.67 -15.05 -1.49
C ALA A 73 -3.75 -15.24 -2.57
N ALA A 74 -4.45 -14.17 -2.94
CA ALA A 74 -5.56 -14.20 -3.91
C ALA A 74 -5.12 -13.94 -5.35
N VAL A 75 -3.99 -13.24 -5.58
CA VAL A 75 -3.54 -12.87 -6.93
C VAL A 75 -3.37 -14.11 -7.81
N ARG A 76 -3.98 -14.06 -9.02
CA ARG A 76 -3.91 -15.15 -10.02
C ARG A 76 -3.80 -14.54 -11.43
N PRO A 77 -3.02 -15.15 -12.33
CA PRO A 77 -3.07 -14.82 -13.75
C PRO A 77 -4.46 -15.11 -14.33
N GLY A 78 -4.89 -14.28 -15.27
CA GLY A 78 -6.22 -14.36 -15.90
C GLY A 78 -7.31 -13.56 -15.20
N GLU A 79 -7.14 -13.20 -13.93
CA GLU A 79 -8.09 -12.39 -13.20
C GLU A 79 -8.02 -10.91 -13.62
N ALA A 80 -9.17 -10.23 -13.53
CA ALA A 80 -9.25 -8.80 -13.80
C ALA A 80 -8.57 -7.99 -12.68
N ALA A 81 -7.66 -7.09 -13.05
CA ALA A 81 -6.93 -6.26 -12.06
C ALA A 81 -7.88 -5.48 -11.14
N ARG A 82 -9.01 -4.96 -11.67
CA ARG A 82 -10.03 -4.26 -10.87
C ARG A 82 -10.66 -5.11 -9.76
N HIS A 83 -10.65 -6.44 -9.91
CA HIS A 83 -11.15 -7.36 -8.87
C HIS A 83 -10.42 -7.18 -7.55
N TYR A 84 -9.12 -6.92 -7.59
CA TYR A 84 -8.31 -6.72 -6.37
C TYR A 84 -8.60 -5.39 -5.69
N GLN A 85 -8.99 -4.36 -6.44
CA GLN A 85 -9.52 -3.11 -5.85
C GLN A 85 -10.81 -3.38 -5.08
N GLN A 86 -11.75 -4.09 -5.68
CA GLN A 86 -13.01 -4.47 -5.04
C GLN A 86 -12.79 -5.34 -3.80
N MET A 87 -11.89 -6.32 -3.91
CA MET A 87 -11.50 -7.18 -2.78
C MET A 87 -10.95 -6.37 -1.62
N THR A 88 -10.09 -5.38 -1.89
CA THR A 88 -9.52 -4.49 -0.88
C THR A 88 -10.60 -3.68 -0.17
N CYS A 89 -11.50 -3.05 -0.95
CA CYS A 89 -12.60 -2.27 -0.39
C CYS A 89 -13.49 -3.15 0.50
N SER A 90 -13.90 -4.33 0.04
CA SER A 90 -14.70 -5.26 0.84
C SER A 90 -13.98 -5.70 2.12
N PHE A 91 -12.70 -6.06 2.02
CA PHE A 91 -11.91 -6.53 3.15
C PHE A 91 -11.80 -5.47 4.26
N LEU A 92 -11.55 -4.21 3.89
CA LEU A 92 -11.39 -3.10 4.83
C LEU A 92 -12.75 -2.60 5.34
N HIS A 93 -13.80 -2.60 4.49
CA HIS A 93 -15.16 -2.30 4.91
C HIS A 93 -15.63 -3.28 6.01
N ASP A 94 -15.42 -4.57 5.85
CA ASP A 94 -15.81 -5.62 6.81
C ASP A 94 -15.10 -5.43 8.18
N ARG A 95 -14.00 -4.67 8.22
CA ARG A 95 -13.30 -4.27 9.45
C ARG A 95 -13.74 -2.90 9.99
N GLY A 96 -14.75 -2.29 9.37
CA GLY A 96 -15.35 -1.02 9.82
C GLY A 96 -14.64 0.23 9.30
N HIS A 97 -13.81 0.12 8.26
CA HIS A 97 -13.17 1.26 7.65
C HIS A 97 -14.00 1.80 6.48
N PRO A 98 -14.21 3.14 6.38
CA PRO A 98 -14.76 3.75 5.17
C PRO A 98 -13.88 3.44 3.96
N THR A 99 -14.50 3.29 2.79
CA THR A 99 -13.78 2.97 1.56
C THR A 99 -14.21 3.86 0.40
N ILE A 100 -13.30 4.03 -0.56
CA ILE A 100 -13.53 4.81 -1.78
C ILE A 100 -14.68 4.28 -2.65
N ASP A 101 -15.09 3.03 -2.48
CA ASP A 101 -16.23 2.45 -3.19
C ASP A 101 -17.55 2.96 -2.64
N GLU A 102 -17.62 3.24 -1.34
CA GLU A 102 -18.82 3.78 -0.69
C GLU A 102 -18.95 5.28 -0.93
N ASP A 103 -17.84 5.99 -0.83
CA ASP A 103 -17.75 7.43 -1.05
C ASP A 103 -16.42 7.79 -1.75
N ARG A 104 -16.51 8.17 -3.03
CA ARG A 104 -15.35 8.52 -3.84
C ARG A 104 -14.61 9.79 -3.40
N GLU A 105 -15.24 10.58 -2.55
CA GLU A 105 -14.67 11.82 -2.01
C GLU A 105 -14.17 11.64 -0.57
N THR A 106 -14.26 10.43 -0.03
CA THR A 106 -13.79 10.17 1.34
C THR A 106 -12.32 10.54 1.50
N GLN A 107 -12.03 11.20 2.62
CA GLN A 107 -10.66 11.56 3.03
C GLN A 107 -10.17 10.68 4.18
N GLN A 108 -10.99 9.71 4.61
CA GLN A 108 -10.70 8.81 5.72
C GLN A 108 -10.89 7.35 5.29
N GLY A 109 -10.16 6.43 5.93
CA GLY A 109 -10.20 5.03 5.62
C GLY A 109 -9.33 4.68 4.40
N TYR A 110 -9.86 3.85 3.50
CA TYR A 110 -9.17 3.45 2.27
C TYR A 110 -9.59 4.36 1.10
N VAL A 111 -8.67 5.19 0.62
CA VAL A 111 -8.99 6.35 -0.22
C VAL A 111 -8.28 6.38 -1.59
N HIS A 112 -7.57 5.31 -1.98
CA HIS A 112 -6.81 5.26 -3.24
C HIS A 112 -6.89 3.90 -3.95
N GLY A 113 -6.24 3.75 -5.09
CA GLY A 113 -6.10 2.49 -5.80
C GLY A 113 -5.19 1.51 -5.09
N ILE A 114 -5.46 0.19 -5.24
CA ILE A 114 -4.70 -0.85 -4.53
C ILE A 114 -3.30 -1.06 -5.10
N GLY A 115 -3.01 -0.56 -6.28
CA GLY A 115 -1.68 -0.76 -6.85
C GLY A 115 -1.56 -0.36 -8.30
N HIS A 116 -0.38 -0.56 -8.83
CA HIS A 116 0.03 -0.18 -10.19
C HIS A 116 1.18 -1.04 -10.69
N GLY A 117 1.35 -1.12 -12.01
CA GLY A 117 2.55 -1.70 -12.59
C GLY A 117 3.78 -0.89 -12.22
N VAL A 118 4.89 -1.60 -12.05
CA VAL A 118 6.22 -1.04 -11.81
C VAL A 118 7.16 -1.55 -12.90
N GLY A 119 7.96 -0.66 -13.48
CA GLY A 119 8.84 -1.03 -14.57
C GLY A 119 9.86 0.06 -14.90
N LEU A 120 9.88 0.52 -16.15
CA LEU A 120 10.71 1.66 -16.56
C LEU A 120 10.17 2.99 -16.01
N ASP A 121 8.87 3.02 -15.71
CA ASP A 121 8.23 4.07 -14.93
C ASP A 121 7.80 3.49 -13.57
N VAL A 122 7.80 4.34 -12.52
CA VAL A 122 7.32 3.93 -11.19
C VAL A 122 5.84 3.57 -11.22
N HIS A 123 5.04 4.23 -12.08
CA HIS A 123 3.63 3.97 -12.28
C HIS A 123 3.33 3.66 -13.75
N GLU A 124 3.20 2.39 -14.08
CA GLU A 124 2.84 1.95 -15.43
C GLU A 124 1.68 0.93 -15.41
N ALA A 125 1.40 0.25 -16.51
CA ALA A 125 0.44 -0.86 -16.53
C ALA A 125 1.05 -2.12 -15.85
N PRO A 126 0.21 -2.95 -15.20
CA PRO A 126 -1.25 -2.91 -15.12
C PRO A 126 -1.79 -1.85 -14.16
N ARG A 127 -3.03 -1.41 -14.39
CA ARG A 127 -3.77 -0.50 -13.52
C ARG A 127 -4.91 -1.23 -12.81
N PHE A 128 -5.11 -0.94 -11.54
CA PHE A 128 -6.06 -1.66 -10.68
C PHE A 128 -7.36 -0.89 -10.39
N PHE A 129 -7.55 0.29 -10.95
CA PHE A 129 -8.74 1.10 -10.71
C PHE A 129 -10.03 0.32 -10.99
N ASP A 130 -11.00 0.42 -10.08
CA ASP A 130 -12.34 -0.11 -10.31
C ASP A 130 -13.18 0.87 -11.12
N ASN A 131 -13.17 0.66 -12.42
CA ASN A 131 -14.10 1.30 -13.34
C ASN A 131 -14.45 0.32 -14.48
N ALA A 132 -15.62 0.51 -15.08
CA ALA A 132 -16.12 -0.39 -16.12
C ALA A 132 -15.24 -0.48 -17.38
N ASN A 133 -14.40 0.54 -17.62
CA ASN A 133 -13.49 0.58 -18.76
C ASN A 133 -12.15 -0.11 -18.48
N ASN A 134 -11.86 -0.45 -17.22
CA ASN A 134 -10.65 -1.20 -16.90
C ASN A 134 -10.85 -2.69 -17.19
N THR A 135 -10.41 -3.11 -18.35
CA THR A 135 -10.45 -4.51 -18.84
C THR A 135 -9.12 -5.22 -18.65
N THR A 136 -8.19 -4.63 -17.92
CA THR A 136 -6.86 -5.19 -17.66
C THR A 136 -6.98 -6.54 -16.94
N GLN A 137 -6.41 -7.58 -17.54
CA GLN A 137 -6.24 -8.90 -16.91
C GLN A 137 -4.77 -9.09 -16.53
N LEU A 138 -4.54 -9.67 -15.36
CA LEU A 138 -3.19 -10.04 -14.93
C LEU A 138 -2.69 -11.22 -15.75
N LYS A 139 -1.43 -11.21 -16.12
CA LYS A 139 -0.80 -12.26 -16.96
C LYS A 139 0.67 -12.44 -16.62
N PRO A 140 1.28 -13.56 -17.02
CA PRO A 140 2.72 -13.77 -16.92
C PRO A 140 3.52 -12.59 -17.49
N GLY A 141 4.60 -12.24 -16.81
CA GLY A 141 5.44 -11.08 -17.09
C GLY A 141 5.02 -9.78 -16.41
N HIS A 142 3.82 -9.70 -15.84
CA HIS A 142 3.45 -8.50 -15.07
C HIS A 142 4.24 -8.41 -13.76
N LEU A 143 4.78 -7.22 -13.52
CA LEU A 143 5.38 -6.75 -12.28
C LEU A 143 4.55 -5.56 -11.77
N PHE A 144 4.13 -5.59 -10.52
CA PHE A 144 3.25 -4.56 -9.97
C PHE A 144 3.34 -4.47 -8.45
N ALA A 145 3.13 -3.27 -7.92
CA ALA A 145 2.98 -3.01 -6.51
C ALA A 145 1.54 -3.28 -6.04
N VAL A 146 1.40 -3.74 -4.81
CA VAL A 146 0.14 -3.82 -4.05
C VAL A 146 0.33 -3.10 -2.72
N GLU A 147 -0.48 -2.06 -2.47
CA GLU A 147 -0.23 -1.05 -1.47
C GLU A 147 -1.49 -0.67 -0.65
N PRO A 148 -2.13 -1.61 0.07
CA PRO A 148 -3.25 -1.22 0.92
C PRO A 148 -2.82 -0.19 1.96
N GLY A 149 -3.69 0.78 2.23
CA GLY A 149 -3.42 1.82 3.22
C GLY A 149 -4.69 2.34 3.86
N LEU A 150 -4.61 2.76 5.11
CA LEU A 150 -5.68 3.37 5.88
C LEU A 150 -5.22 4.70 6.45
N TYR A 151 -6.04 5.74 6.28
CA TYR A 151 -5.67 7.11 6.60
C TYR A 151 -6.73 7.80 7.44
N TYR A 152 -6.32 8.41 8.55
CA TYR A 152 -7.16 9.15 9.48
C TYR A 152 -6.44 10.43 9.92
N PRO A 153 -6.40 11.46 9.05
CA PRO A 153 -5.61 12.67 9.29
C PRO A 153 -6.05 13.43 10.55
N ASP A 154 -7.35 13.43 10.86
CA ASP A 154 -7.88 14.10 12.06
C ASP A 154 -7.48 13.37 13.36
N GLN A 155 -7.13 12.11 13.28
CA GLN A 155 -6.61 11.31 14.39
C GLN A 155 -5.08 11.28 14.42
N GLY A 156 -4.41 11.90 13.44
CA GLY A 156 -2.96 11.87 13.31
C GLY A 156 -2.41 10.47 12.99
N MET A 157 -3.20 9.64 12.31
CA MET A 157 -2.86 8.23 12.03
C MET A 157 -2.95 7.92 10.55
N GLY A 158 -1.99 7.13 10.08
CA GLY A 158 -2.00 6.54 8.75
C GLY A 158 -1.06 5.35 8.69
N CYS A 159 -1.42 4.40 7.85
CA CYS A 159 -0.63 3.18 7.61
C CYS A 159 -0.72 2.81 6.14
N ARG A 160 0.42 2.56 5.52
CA ARG A 160 0.53 1.87 4.22
C ARG A 160 1.61 0.81 4.33
N VAL A 161 1.30 -0.34 3.75
CA VAL A 161 2.27 -1.44 3.57
C VAL A 161 2.20 -1.87 2.12
N GLU A 162 3.34 -1.98 1.45
CA GLU A 162 3.43 -2.21 0.02
C GLU A 162 4.50 -3.22 -0.30
N ASP A 163 4.15 -4.16 -1.16
CA ASP A 163 5.07 -5.14 -1.74
C ASP A 163 4.94 -5.19 -3.25
N VAL A 164 6.04 -5.57 -3.90
CA VAL A 164 6.09 -5.78 -5.35
C VAL A 164 5.90 -7.26 -5.66
N LEU A 165 4.92 -7.55 -6.51
CA LEU A 165 4.60 -8.89 -6.97
C LEU A 165 4.98 -9.08 -8.43
N TRP A 166 5.47 -10.26 -8.76
CA TRP A 166 5.76 -10.68 -10.12
C TRP A 166 5.01 -11.97 -10.47
N ILE A 167 4.39 -11.99 -11.65
CA ILE A 167 3.80 -13.21 -12.20
C ILE A 167 4.82 -13.85 -13.15
N ALA A 168 5.39 -14.96 -12.75
CA ALA A 168 6.36 -15.70 -13.56
C ALA A 168 5.71 -16.32 -14.81
N GLU A 169 6.54 -16.77 -15.75
CA GLU A 169 6.09 -17.37 -17.02
C GLU A 169 5.22 -18.62 -16.84
N ASP A 170 5.42 -19.37 -15.77
CA ASP A 170 4.62 -20.55 -15.40
C ASP A 170 3.30 -20.20 -14.69
N GLY A 171 3.03 -18.90 -14.47
CA GLY A 171 1.86 -18.38 -13.78
C GLY A 171 1.99 -18.32 -12.25
N THR A 172 3.13 -18.72 -11.68
CA THR A 172 3.36 -18.53 -10.23
C THR A 172 3.48 -17.06 -9.88
N VAL A 173 2.89 -16.67 -8.74
CA VAL A 173 2.99 -15.32 -8.20
C VAL A 173 4.08 -15.32 -7.14
N GLN A 174 5.04 -14.43 -7.30
CA GLN A 174 6.15 -14.26 -6.38
C GLN A 174 6.08 -12.88 -5.74
N ASP A 175 6.17 -12.83 -4.43
CA ASP A 175 6.45 -11.61 -3.70
C ASP A 175 7.96 -11.37 -3.74
N LEU A 176 8.36 -10.24 -4.31
CA LEU A 176 9.78 -9.88 -4.45
C LEU A 176 10.26 -9.02 -3.28
N THR A 177 9.38 -8.70 -2.33
CA THR A 177 9.71 -7.84 -1.20
C THR A 177 10.08 -8.68 0.02
N ASP A 178 11.37 -8.85 0.25
CA ASP A 178 11.92 -9.52 1.45
C ASP A 178 12.26 -8.48 2.51
N PHE A 179 11.23 -7.82 3.06
CA PHE A 179 11.39 -6.84 4.11
C PHE A 179 10.31 -7.03 5.20
N PRO A 180 10.67 -7.04 6.51
CA PRO A 180 9.73 -7.34 7.58
C PRO A 180 8.59 -6.32 7.70
N TYR A 181 7.49 -6.78 8.31
CA TYR A 181 6.29 -5.96 8.59
C TYR A 181 6.24 -5.43 10.03
N ASP A 182 7.37 -5.41 10.73
CA ASP A 182 7.41 -4.95 12.12
C ASP A 182 7.03 -3.48 12.23
N LEU A 183 5.97 -3.19 13.00
CA LEU A 183 5.51 -1.82 13.23
C LEU A 183 6.43 -1.05 14.17
N VAL A 184 7.03 -1.70 15.17
CA VAL A 184 7.78 -1.03 16.22
C VAL A 184 9.27 -1.13 15.96
N VAL A 185 9.93 0.02 15.85
CA VAL A 185 11.39 0.13 15.87
C VAL A 185 11.83 0.36 17.33
N PRO A 186 12.49 -0.61 17.97
CA PRO A 186 12.95 -0.45 19.35
C PRO A 186 14.02 0.66 19.46
N MET A 187 14.03 1.36 20.60
CA MET A 187 14.95 2.44 20.91
C MET A 187 15.93 2.01 22.00
#